data_b3e372efaf69aeebc5da2d645a3b82f5
#
_entry.id   b3e372efaf69aeebc5da2d645a3b82f5
#
_cell.length_a   1.000
_cell.length_b   1.000
_cell.length_c   1.000
_cell.angle_alpha   90.00
_cell.angle_beta   90.00
_cell.angle_gamma   90.00
#
_symmetry.space_group_name_H-M   'P 1'
#
loop_
_entity.id
_entity.type
_entity.pdbx_description
1 polymer ?
#
loop_
_entity_poly.entity_id
_entity_poly.type
_entity_poly.pdbx_seq_one_letter_code
_entity_poly.pdbx_strand_id
1 'polypeptide(L)'
;MSTSDLPKDGKKSSKTSDKAKAAPPRAGGARPPPAGARKGPPGTPPARRAPARAPTSRPRGPREDYPTVQAFVAIGANLGDAEAAVKAAMTAIGALQRTQVTARSSLYRSEPVDAEGPDFINAVVAVRTGLDAEQFLVALQRLETQAGRERPFPNAPRTLDLDLLMHGNSVIDTPTLTLPHPRMRERAFVLKPLAEIAPDKVPRAALARVTGQVVKRIV
;
A
#
# COMPACT_ATOMS: atom_id res chain seq x y z
N MET A 1 -10.43 31.14 57.60
CA MET A 1 -11.83 31.63 57.45
C MET A 1 -12.29 31.12 56.14
N SER A 2 -12.95 30.12 56.24
CA SER A 2 -14.36 29.71 56.14
C SER A 2 -14.67 29.32 54.74
N THR A 3 -14.81 28.07 54.50
CA THR A 3 -15.94 27.10 54.63
C THR A 3 -16.87 27.10 53.47
N SER A 4 -17.00 25.90 52.96
CA SER A 4 -18.22 25.15 52.68
C SER A 4 -18.95 25.50 51.37
N ASP A 5 -19.56 24.66 50.61
CA ASP A 5 -20.27 23.41 50.92
C ASP A 5 -20.67 22.73 49.62
N LEU A 6 -20.72 21.40 49.61
CA LEU A 6 -21.52 20.55 48.72
C LEU A 6 -22.96 20.48 49.24
N PRO A 7 -23.95 20.12 48.44
CA PRO A 7 -24.46 18.75 48.38
C PRO A 7 -24.92 18.30 47.00
N LYS A 8 -24.81 17.05 46.62
CA LYS A 8 -25.53 15.78 46.87
C LYS A 8 -26.99 15.72 46.38
N ASP A 9 -27.20 14.61 45.72
CA ASP A 9 -28.42 13.81 45.53
C ASP A 9 -29.33 14.19 44.35
N GLY A 10 -29.85 13.28 43.61
CA GLY A 10 -30.05 11.88 43.74
C GLY A 10 -30.98 11.32 42.66
N LYS A 11 -30.92 10.01 42.59
CA LYS A 11 -32.01 9.05 42.31
C LYS A 11 -32.56 8.90 40.88
N LYS A 12 -32.27 7.75 40.30
CA LYS A 12 -33.09 6.51 40.23
C LYS A 12 -34.41 6.60 39.46
N SER A 13 -34.53 5.78 38.44
CA SER A 13 -35.36 4.57 38.30
C SER A 13 -35.51 4.24 36.81
N SER A 14 -35.10 3.08 36.32
CA SER A 14 -35.75 1.76 36.39
C SER A 14 -37.07 1.66 35.62
N LYS A 15 -37.06 0.71 34.73
CA LYS A 15 -38.06 -0.35 34.44
C LYS A 15 -38.20 -0.53 32.93
N THR A 16 -37.82 -1.65 32.45
CA THR A 16 -38.38 -3.00 32.37
C THR A 16 -39.34 -3.20 31.21
N SER A 17 -39.00 -4.31 30.54
CA SER A 17 -39.87 -5.34 29.94
C SER A 17 -40.69 -4.92 28.72
N ASP A 18 -40.86 -5.72 27.68
CA ASP A 18 -41.22 -7.13 27.56
C ASP A 18 -41.10 -7.52 26.07
N LYS A 19 -40.50 -8.65 25.68
CA LYS A 19 -41.08 -9.93 25.44
C LYS A 19 -42.23 -10.00 24.42
N ALA A 20 -42.00 -10.65 23.30
CA ALA A 20 -42.82 -11.67 22.62
C ALA A 20 -42.26 -11.92 21.24
N LYS A 21 -41.63 -13.04 20.88
CA LYS A 21 -42.14 -14.40 20.71
C LYS A 21 -43.30 -14.49 19.68
N ALA A 22 -42.96 -14.97 18.50
CA ALA A 22 -43.74 -15.95 17.75
C ALA A 22 -43.06 -16.35 16.41
N ALA A 23 -42.75 -17.59 16.28
CA ALA A 23 -42.73 -18.37 15.03
C ALA A 23 -43.89 -19.37 15.12
N PRO A 24 -44.13 -20.24 14.17
CA PRO A 24 -44.47 -20.14 12.76
C PRO A 24 -45.89 -20.67 12.47
N PRO A 25 -46.32 -21.02 11.29
CA PRO A 25 -46.48 -22.42 10.97
C PRO A 25 -46.14 -22.87 9.52
N ARG A 26 -45.96 -24.15 9.45
CA ARG A 26 -45.82 -25.01 8.25
C ARG A 26 -47.15 -25.16 7.52
N ALA A 27 -47.06 -25.40 6.22
CA ALA A 27 -47.81 -26.40 5.42
C ALA A 27 -47.30 -26.28 4.01
N GLY A 28 -46.86 -27.27 3.26
CA GLY A 28 -47.44 -28.56 2.99
C GLY A 28 -47.88 -28.51 1.53
N GLY A 29 -47.28 -29.30 0.68
CA GLY A 29 -47.84 -29.43 -0.64
C GLY A 29 -46.89 -30.02 -1.69
N ALA A 30 -46.92 -31.32 -1.77
CA ALA A 30 -47.02 -32.15 -2.97
C ALA A 30 -45.94 -32.03 -4.08
N ARG A 31 -45.23 -33.10 -4.18
CA ARG A 31 -44.36 -33.54 -5.28
C ARG A 31 -45.21 -34.21 -6.38
N PRO A 32 -45.12 -33.84 -7.67
CA PRO A 32 -45.62 -34.67 -8.76
C PRO A 32 -44.53 -35.66 -9.25
N PRO A 33 -44.93 -36.78 -9.89
CA PRO A 33 -44.07 -37.91 -10.20
C PRO A 33 -43.26 -37.74 -11.49
N PRO A 34 -42.24 -38.60 -11.71
CA PRO A 34 -41.34 -38.47 -12.84
C PRO A 34 -41.97 -39.05 -14.13
N ALA A 35 -41.87 -38.30 -15.22
CA ALA A 35 -42.27 -38.76 -16.54
C ALA A 35 -41.05 -38.93 -17.46
N GLY A 36 -40.91 -40.16 -17.96
CA GLY A 36 -40.51 -40.46 -19.32
C GLY A 36 -39.07 -40.19 -19.75
N ALA A 37 -38.24 -41.22 -19.67
CA ALA A 37 -37.00 -41.33 -20.41
C ALA A 37 -37.21 -41.24 -21.92
N ARG A 38 -36.68 -40.19 -22.55
CA ARG A 38 -36.46 -40.17 -24.02
C ARG A 38 -34.97 -40.39 -24.29
N LYS A 39 -34.65 -41.48 -24.97
CA LYS A 39 -33.32 -41.78 -25.51
C LYS A 39 -32.98 -40.74 -26.59
N GLY A 40 -32.00 -39.91 -26.37
CA GLY A 40 -31.37 -39.06 -27.38
C GLY A 40 -30.28 -39.82 -28.15
N PRO A 41 -29.93 -39.38 -29.35
CA PRO A 41 -28.95 -40.06 -30.21
C PRO A 41 -27.51 -39.97 -29.62
N PRO A 42 -26.59 -40.87 -30.08
CA PRO A 42 -25.25 -40.98 -29.48
C PRO A 42 -24.44 -39.71 -29.67
N GLY A 43 -23.86 -39.26 -28.53
CA GLY A 43 -23.11 -38.02 -28.43
C GLY A 43 -21.82 -38.02 -29.22
N THR A 44 -21.62 -36.94 -29.93
CA THR A 44 -20.35 -36.51 -30.51
C THR A 44 -19.31 -36.34 -29.38
N PRO A 45 -18.07 -36.82 -29.54
CA PRO A 45 -17.04 -36.65 -28.49
C PRO A 45 -16.74 -35.16 -28.28
N PRO A 46 -16.46 -34.76 -27.04
CA PRO A 46 -16.16 -33.34 -26.75
C PRO A 46 -14.91 -32.92 -27.50
N ALA A 47 -15.00 -31.84 -28.25
CA ALA A 47 -13.88 -31.20 -28.90
C ALA A 47 -12.81 -30.85 -27.83
N ARG A 48 -11.60 -31.34 -28.05
CA ARG A 48 -10.42 -30.97 -27.23
C ARG A 48 -10.31 -29.44 -27.18
N ARG A 49 -10.57 -28.90 -26.02
CA ARG A 49 -10.37 -27.47 -25.75
C ARG A 49 -8.87 -27.16 -25.98
N ALA A 50 -8.58 -26.37 -26.98
CA ALA A 50 -7.25 -25.85 -27.23
C ALA A 50 -6.76 -25.11 -25.97
N PRO A 51 -5.47 -25.22 -25.59
CA PRO A 51 -4.94 -24.50 -24.46
C PRO A 51 -5.14 -23.00 -24.69
N ALA A 52 -5.70 -22.32 -23.68
CA ALA A 52 -5.85 -20.87 -23.71
C ALA A 52 -4.46 -20.24 -24.00
N ARG A 53 -4.37 -19.54 -25.10
CA ARG A 53 -3.19 -18.78 -25.48
C ARG A 53 -2.88 -17.81 -24.34
N ALA A 54 -1.68 -17.92 -23.76
CA ALA A 54 -1.17 -16.97 -22.79
C ALA A 54 -1.35 -15.54 -23.36
N PRO A 55 -1.70 -14.54 -22.52
CA PRO A 55 -1.81 -13.18 -23.00
C PRO A 55 -0.46 -12.76 -23.58
N THR A 56 -0.42 -12.59 -24.89
CA THR A 56 0.73 -12.02 -25.58
C THR A 56 0.95 -10.63 -24.99
N SER A 57 2.10 -10.44 -24.32
CA SER A 57 2.55 -9.13 -23.90
C SER A 57 2.41 -8.19 -25.11
N ARG A 58 1.57 -7.14 -24.95
CA ARG A 58 1.49 -6.08 -25.97
C ARG A 58 2.91 -5.63 -26.30
N PRO A 59 3.28 -5.53 -27.58
CA PRO A 59 4.58 -4.96 -27.94
C PRO A 59 4.63 -3.55 -27.31
N ARG A 60 5.65 -3.31 -26.50
CA ARG A 60 5.96 -1.96 -26.06
C ARG A 60 6.19 -1.14 -27.31
N GLY A 61 5.40 -0.09 -27.52
CA GLY A 61 5.62 0.87 -28.60
C GLY A 61 7.08 1.38 -28.59
N PRO A 62 7.52 2.06 -29.64
CA PRO A 62 8.89 2.56 -29.75
C PRO A 62 9.28 3.24 -28.44
N ARG A 63 10.44 2.87 -27.87
CA ARG A 63 10.99 3.62 -26.73
C ARG A 63 11.29 5.01 -27.26
N GLU A 64 10.49 5.99 -26.83
CA GLU A 64 10.87 7.38 -27.07
C GLU A 64 12.23 7.59 -26.38
N ASP A 65 13.26 7.92 -27.15
CA ASP A 65 14.60 8.24 -26.67
C ASP A 65 14.57 9.64 -26.04
N TYR A 66 14.10 9.73 -24.81
CA TYR A 66 14.22 10.93 -24.00
C TYR A 66 15.32 10.73 -22.93
N PRO A 67 16.06 11.79 -22.60
CA PRO A 67 17.06 11.69 -21.54
C PRO A 67 16.36 11.28 -20.23
N THR A 68 16.93 10.26 -19.58
CA THR A 68 16.43 9.75 -18.33
C THR A 68 17.44 9.91 -17.23
N VAL A 69 16.97 10.17 -16.03
CA VAL A 69 17.77 10.18 -14.81
C VAL A 69 17.37 9.02 -13.91
N GLN A 70 18.31 8.57 -13.08
CA GLN A 70 18.01 7.61 -12.03
C GLN A 70 17.38 8.34 -10.84
N ALA A 71 16.28 7.81 -10.33
CA ALA A 71 15.67 8.31 -9.11
C ALA A 71 15.36 7.16 -8.16
N PHE A 72 15.21 7.47 -6.88
CA PHE A 72 14.90 6.50 -5.82
C PHE A 72 13.68 6.97 -5.05
N VAL A 73 12.74 6.04 -4.83
CA VAL A 73 11.49 6.31 -4.12
C VAL A 73 11.36 5.34 -2.96
N ALA A 74 11.19 5.87 -1.75
CA ALA A 74 10.76 5.07 -0.61
C ALA A 74 9.24 4.91 -0.65
N ILE A 75 8.78 3.74 -0.24
CA ILE A 75 7.38 3.34 -0.22
C ILE A 75 7.09 2.84 1.19
N GLY A 76 6.03 3.34 1.82
CA GLY A 76 5.60 2.93 3.14
C GLY A 76 4.08 2.79 3.22
N ALA A 77 3.60 1.81 3.99
CA ALA A 77 2.17 1.63 4.29
C ALA A 77 2.02 0.95 5.66
N ASN A 78 0.96 1.27 6.41
CA ASN A 78 0.66 0.60 7.69
C ASN A 78 -0.84 0.43 7.96
N LEU A 79 -1.71 0.71 7.00
CA LEU A 79 -3.15 0.49 7.10
C LEU A 79 -3.62 -0.57 6.11
N GLY A 80 -4.62 -1.35 6.50
CA GLY A 80 -5.19 -2.40 5.66
C GLY A 80 -4.17 -3.49 5.32
N ASP A 81 -4.19 -3.98 4.08
CA ASP A 81 -3.15 -4.88 3.56
C ASP A 81 -1.93 -4.08 3.09
N ALA A 82 -1.07 -3.71 4.05
CA ALA A 82 0.10 -2.89 3.79
C ALA A 82 1.09 -3.55 2.80
N GLU A 83 1.22 -4.88 2.81
CA GLU A 83 2.09 -5.59 1.86
C GLU A 83 1.55 -5.49 0.43
N ALA A 84 0.25 -5.71 0.24
CA ALA A 84 -0.38 -5.57 -1.06
C ALA A 84 -0.29 -4.11 -1.54
N ALA A 85 -0.49 -3.12 -0.66
CA ALA A 85 -0.39 -1.70 -0.99
C ALA A 85 1.01 -1.33 -1.49
N VAL A 86 2.07 -1.76 -0.80
CA VAL A 86 3.47 -1.52 -1.21
C VAL A 86 3.77 -2.18 -2.56
N LYS A 87 3.36 -3.44 -2.77
CA LYS A 87 3.55 -4.16 -4.04
C LYS A 87 2.80 -3.49 -5.20
N ALA A 88 1.56 -3.04 -4.94
CA ALA A 88 0.77 -2.30 -5.93
C ALA A 88 1.42 -0.95 -6.28
N ALA A 89 1.95 -0.22 -5.30
CA ALA A 89 2.67 1.02 -5.51
C ALA A 89 3.93 0.84 -6.36
N MET A 90 4.73 -0.20 -6.13
CA MET A 90 5.88 -0.53 -6.98
C MET A 90 5.48 -0.72 -8.44
N THR A 91 4.33 -1.34 -8.67
CA THR A 91 3.78 -1.56 -10.01
C THR A 91 3.26 -0.26 -10.62
N ALA A 92 2.53 0.55 -9.84
CA ALA A 92 1.98 1.83 -10.28
C ALA A 92 3.08 2.83 -10.65
N ILE A 93 4.16 2.92 -9.86
CA ILE A 93 5.34 3.74 -10.19
C ILE A 93 5.92 3.33 -11.55
N GLY A 94 6.00 2.03 -11.82
CA GLY A 94 6.51 1.52 -13.11
C GLY A 94 5.56 1.78 -14.30
N ALA A 95 4.30 2.11 -14.04
CA ALA A 95 3.30 2.45 -15.06
C ALA A 95 3.25 3.96 -15.37
N LEU A 96 3.95 4.80 -14.60
CA LEU A 96 4.05 6.24 -14.88
C LEU A 96 4.69 6.48 -16.24
N GLN A 97 4.18 7.48 -16.95
CA GLN A 97 4.75 7.87 -18.25
C GLN A 97 6.24 8.19 -18.11
N ARG A 98 7.04 7.83 -19.12
CA ARG A 98 8.47 8.11 -19.18
C ARG A 98 9.24 7.57 -17.97
N THR A 99 8.71 6.54 -17.27
CA THR A 99 9.32 5.98 -16.07
C THR A 99 9.43 4.46 -16.19
N GLN A 100 10.55 3.92 -15.78
CA GLN A 100 10.81 2.48 -15.75
C GLN A 100 11.44 2.12 -14.41
N VAL A 101 10.87 1.15 -13.70
CA VAL A 101 11.47 0.57 -12.50
C VAL A 101 12.67 -0.29 -12.94
N THR A 102 13.84 0.00 -12.40
CA THR A 102 15.11 -0.69 -12.68
C THR A 102 15.50 -1.68 -11.58
N ALA A 103 15.12 -1.39 -10.33
CA ALA A 103 15.31 -2.30 -9.21
C ALA A 103 14.21 -2.11 -8.15
N ARG A 104 13.95 -3.18 -7.40
CA ARG A 104 13.04 -3.21 -6.26
C ARG A 104 13.76 -3.87 -5.10
N SER A 105 13.70 -3.27 -3.92
CA SER A 105 14.14 -3.94 -2.69
C SER A 105 13.14 -5.02 -2.27
N SER A 106 13.57 -5.86 -1.35
CA SER A 106 12.65 -6.66 -0.53
C SER A 106 11.74 -5.76 0.29
N LEU A 107 10.69 -6.35 0.86
CA LEU A 107 9.85 -5.69 1.84
C LEU A 107 10.52 -5.72 3.22
N TYR A 108 10.34 -4.66 3.97
CA TYR A 108 10.88 -4.51 5.32
C TYR A 108 9.77 -4.09 6.26
N ARG A 109 9.69 -4.74 7.42
CA ARG A 109 8.79 -4.37 8.50
C ARG A 109 9.53 -3.50 9.50
N SER A 110 8.92 -2.41 9.93
CA SER A 110 9.44 -1.53 10.98
C SER A 110 8.34 -1.13 11.94
N GLU A 111 8.72 -0.94 13.20
CA GLU A 111 7.88 -0.25 14.16
C GLU A 111 7.67 1.21 13.72
N PRO A 112 6.54 1.86 14.11
CA PRO A 112 6.36 3.29 13.90
C PRO A 112 7.47 4.10 14.57
N VAL A 113 8.00 5.11 13.86
CA VAL A 113 8.98 6.07 14.39
C VAL A 113 8.27 7.42 14.52
N ASP A 114 8.23 7.97 15.75
CA ASP A 114 7.51 9.21 16.06
C ASP A 114 6.02 9.18 15.65
N ALA A 115 5.39 8.00 15.69
CA ALA A 115 4.01 7.76 15.29
C ALA A 115 3.39 6.63 16.13
N GLU A 116 2.08 6.63 16.24
CA GLU A 116 1.29 5.53 16.81
C GLU A 116 0.67 4.68 15.70
N GLY A 117 0.36 3.43 15.99
CA GLY A 117 -0.34 2.54 15.08
C GLY A 117 0.40 1.24 14.77
N PRO A 118 -0.08 0.48 13.78
CA PRO A 118 0.54 -0.78 13.39
C PRO A 118 1.90 -0.59 12.72
N ASP A 119 2.67 -1.67 12.66
CA ASP A 119 3.95 -1.73 11.97
C ASP A 119 3.82 -1.31 10.51
N PHE A 120 4.83 -0.62 10.03
CA PHE A 120 4.95 -0.26 8.62
C PHE A 120 5.55 -1.39 7.79
N ILE A 121 5.07 -1.53 6.58
CA ILE A 121 5.75 -2.26 5.51
C ILE A 121 6.41 -1.23 4.60
N ASN A 122 7.71 -1.37 4.42
CA ASN A 122 8.54 -0.41 3.70
C ASN A 122 9.30 -1.09 2.57
N ALA A 123 9.61 -0.34 1.53
CA ALA A 123 10.48 -0.75 0.44
C ALA A 123 11.10 0.47 -0.24
N VAL A 124 12.10 0.23 -1.10
CA VAL A 124 12.64 1.26 -1.98
C VAL A 124 12.65 0.72 -3.41
N VAL A 125 12.32 1.58 -4.36
CA VAL A 125 12.49 1.29 -5.78
C VAL A 125 13.47 2.25 -6.42
N ALA A 126 14.29 1.73 -7.32
CA ALA A 126 15.07 2.52 -8.25
C ALA A 126 14.33 2.62 -9.57
N VAL A 127 14.29 3.80 -10.15
CA VAL A 127 13.66 4.04 -11.45
C VAL A 127 14.58 4.81 -12.38
N ARG A 128 14.35 4.68 -13.68
CA ARG A 128 14.80 5.64 -14.69
C ARG A 128 13.59 6.41 -15.15
N THR A 129 13.65 7.74 -15.06
CA THR A 129 12.53 8.61 -15.43
C THR A 129 12.99 9.76 -16.30
N GLY A 130 12.18 10.13 -17.26
CA GLY A 130 12.34 11.35 -18.07
C GLY A 130 11.49 12.52 -17.56
N LEU A 131 10.85 12.38 -16.39
CA LEU A 131 10.20 13.48 -15.68
C LEU A 131 11.28 14.24 -14.91
N ASP A 132 11.12 15.57 -14.80
CA ASP A 132 11.91 16.34 -13.84
C ASP A 132 11.49 16.02 -12.39
N ALA A 133 12.22 16.52 -11.41
CA ALA A 133 12.00 16.15 -10.01
C ALA A 133 10.64 16.58 -9.48
N GLU A 134 10.15 17.76 -9.87
CA GLU A 134 8.86 18.30 -9.45
C GLU A 134 7.70 17.55 -10.11
N GLN A 135 7.80 17.32 -11.42
CA GLN A 135 6.82 16.50 -12.16
C GLN A 135 6.72 15.10 -11.58
N PHE A 136 7.87 14.50 -11.22
CA PHE A 136 7.90 13.18 -10.64
C PHE A 136 7.28 13.17 -9.24
N LEU A 137 7.58 14.15 -8.40
CA LEU A 137 6.93 14.31 -7.09
C LEU A 137 5.40 14.42 -7.22
N VAL A 138 4.91 15.25 -8.14
CA VAL A 138 3.47 15.40 -8.39
C VAL A 138 2.85 14.08 -8.85
N ALA A 139 3.55 13.30 -9.68
CA ALA A 139 3.07 11.99 -10.11
C ALA A 139 2.98 11.01 -8.93
N LEU A 140 3.95 10.99 -8.02
CA LEU A 140 3.94 10.18 -6.81
C LEU A 140 2.77 10.58 -5.88
N GLN A 141 2.56 11.86 -5.64
CA GLN A 141 1.44 12.37 -4.83
C GLN A 141 0.07 11.98 -5.39
N ARG A 142 -0.07 11.95 -6.72
CA ARG A 142 -1.29 11.45 -7.36
C ARG A 142 -1.53 9.97 -7.07
N LEU A 143 -0.49 9.15 -7.09
CA LEU A 143 -0.61 7.73 -6.71
C LEU A 143 -1.03 7.56 -5.25
N GLU A 144 -0.50 8.35 -4.33
CA GLU A 144 -0.93 8.35 -2.93
C GLU A 144 -2.41 8.72 -2.79
N THR A 145 -2.85 9.77 -3.48
CA THR A 145 -4.26 10.19 -3.48
C THR A 145 -5.17 9.09 -4.02
N GLN A 146 -4.77 8.42 -5.11
CA GLN A 146 -5.51 7.28 -5.69
C GLN A 146 -5.57 6.08 -4.74
N ALA A 147 -4.56 5.91 -3.88
CA ALA A 147 -4.53 4.87 -2.84
C ALA A 147 -5.36 5.25 -1.59
N GLY A 148 -6.11 6.34 -1.63
CA GLY A 148 -6.96 6.78 -0.52
C GLY A 148 -6.18 7.40 0.64
N ARG A 149 -5.05 8.06 0.35
CA ARG A 149 -4.27 8.73 1.40
C ARG A 149 -5.05 9.89 1.99
N GLU A 150 -5.27 9.83 3.30
CA GLU A 150 -5.76 10.92 4.13
C GLU A 150 -4.64 11.42 5.05
N ARG A 151 -4.64 12.72 5.37
CA ARG A 151 -3.68 13.34 6.32
C ARG A 151 -4.44 14.11 7.40
N PRO A 152 -5.13 13.43 8.32
CA PRO A 152 -5.88 14.12 9.38
C PRO A 152 -4.97 14.87 10.35
N PHE A 153 -3.73 14.39 10.55
CA PHE A 153 -2.70 15.02 11.41
C PHE A 153 -1.29 14.60 10.96
N PRO A 154 -0.22 15.30 11.42
CA PRO A 154 1.17 14.90 11.13
C PRO A 154 1.45 13.47 11.63
N ASN A 155 2.19 12.68 10.82
CA ASN A 155 2.53 11.27 11.10
C ASN A 155 1.35 10.33 11.30
N ALA A 156 0.13 10.67 10.85
CA ALA A 156 -1.03 9.77 10.89
C ALA A 156 -0.72 8.44 10.20
N PRO A 157 -1.30 7.32 10.66
CA PRO A 157 -1.29 6.06 9.93
C PRO A 157 -1.80 6.27 8.50
N ARG A 158 -1.22 5.55 7.53
CA ARG A 158 -1.49 5.84 6.12
C ARG A 158 -1.57 4.59 5.26
N THR A 159 -2.46 4.64 4.28
CA THR A 159 -2.63 3.56 3.29
C THR A 159 -1.42 3.45 2.37
N LEU A 160 -0.79 4.58 2.02
CA LEU A 160 0.41 4.65 1.19
C LEU A 160 1.15 5.97 1.42
N ASP A 161 2.48 5.90 1.47
CA ASP A 161 3.42 7.02 1.54
C ASP A 161 4.53 6.83 0.50
N LEU A 162 4.80 7.85 -0.31
CA LEU A 162 5.79 7.81 -1.38
C LEU A 162 6.75 9.00 -1.24
N ASP A 163 7.95 8.76 -0.75
CA ASP A 163 8.97 9.79 -0.58
C ASP A 163 9.99 9.72 -1.73
N LEU A 164 10.16 10.82 -2.48
CA LEU A 164 11.26 10.95 -3.45
C LEU A 164 12.57 11.19 -2.69
N LEU A 165 13.46 10.20 -2.73
CA LEU A 165 14.72 10.22 -1.96
C LEU A 165 15.83 10.99 -2.70
N MET A 166 16.00 10.70 -3.98
CA MET A 166 17.02 11.26 -4.86
C MET A 166 16.52 11.27 -6.30
N HIS A 167 16.97 12.25 -7.08
CA HIS A 167 16.66 12.39 -8.49
C HIS A 167 17.92 12.82 -9.25
N GLY A 168 18.60 11.87 -9.86
CA GLY A 168 19.93 12.10 -10.45
C GLY A 168 20.90 12.67 -9.41
N ASN A 169 21.56 13.73 -9.81
CA ASN A 169 22.46 14.52 -8.95
C ASN A 169 21.79 15.83 -8.47
N SER A 170 20.47 15.94 -8.55
CA SER A 170 19.74 17.16 -8.17
C SER A 170 19.93 17.48 -6.70
N VAL A 171 20.26 18.71 -6.43
CA VAL A 171 20.23 19.33 -5.10
C VAL A 171 19.17 20.43 -5.19
N ILE A 172 18.07 20.23 -4.49
CA ILE A 172 16.90 21.12 -4.53
C ILE A 172 16.53 21.46 -3.10
N ASP A 173 16.24 22.72 -2.85
CA ASP A 173 15.75 23.19 -1.56
C ASP A 173 14.68 24.24 -1.81
N THR A 174 13.42 23.77 -1.98
CA THR A 174 12.24 24.60 -2.18
C THR A 174 11.20 24.29 -1.10
N PRO A 175 10.18 25.12 -0.93
CA PRO A 175 9.11 24.84 0.03
C PRO A 175 8.36 23.53 -0.22
N THR A 176 8.39 23.02 -1.45
CA THR A 176 7.65 21.83 -1.86
C THR A 176 8.53 20.59 -2.02
N LEU A 177 9.84 20.75 -2.23
CA LEU A 177 10.75 19.66 -2.53
C LEU A 177 12.16 19.95 -2.02
N THR A 178 12.70 19.08 -1.18
CA THR A 178 14.10 19.07 -0.78
C THR A 178 14.76 17.76 -1.23
N LEU A 179 15.80 17.83 -2.04
CA LEU A 179 16.59 16.70 -2.51
C LEU A 179 18.09 16.92 -2.28
N PRO A 180 18.84 15.89 -1.86
CA PRO A 180 18.35 14.59 -1.39
C PRO A 180 17.40 14.74 -0.21
N HIS A 181 16.44 13.81 -0.05
CA HIS A 181 15.44 13.88 1.00
C HIS A 181 16.10 14.06 2.38
N PRO A 182 15.73 15.07 3.18
CA PRO A 182 16.50 15.49 4.34
C PRO A 182 16.64 14.41 5.42
N ARG A 183 15.59 13.63 5.67
CA ARG A 183 15.57 12.59 6.71
C ARG A 183 15.99 11.21 6.22
N MET A 184 16.36 11.03 4.94
CA MET A 184 16.65 9.68 4.41
C MET A 184 17.81 8.98 5.12
N ARG A 185 18.80 9.75 5.63
CA ARG A 185 19.99 9.21 6.27
C ARG A 185 19.81 8.91 7.76
N GLU A 186 18.64 9.19 8.31
CA GLU A 186 18.29 9.03 9.73
C GLU A 186 17.32 7.85 9.94
N ARG A 187 16.83 7.25 8.85
CA ARG A 187 15.75 6.26 8.87
C ARG A 187 16.25 4.90 8.40
N ALA A 188 16.30 3.91 9.30
CA ALA A 188 16.72 2.55 8.95
C ALA A 188 15.79 1.90 7.92
N PHE A 189 14.49 2.19 7.98
CA PHE A 189 13.49 1.67 7.05
C PHE A 189 13.62 2.24 5.62
N VAL A 190 14.43 3.29 5.43
CA VAL A 190 14.87 3.81 4.13
C VAL A 190 16.24 3.26 3.75
N LEU A 191 17.21 3.34 4.68
CA LEU A 191 18.59 2.99 4.38
C LEU A 191 18.81 1.50 4.10
N LYS A 192 18.15 0.60 4.86
CA LYS A 192 18.32 -0.85 4.66
C LYS A 192 17.81 -1.30 3.28
N PRO A 193 16.56 -0.99 2.87
CA PRO A 193 16.11 -1.34 1.52
C PRO A 193 16.88 -0.60 0.40
N LEU A 194 17.31 0.65 0.63
CA LEU A 194 18.13 1.37 -0.34
C LEU A 194 19.50 0.70 -0.51
N ALA A 195 20.15 0.28 0.59
CA ALA A 195 21.44 -0.42 0.54
C ALA A 195 21.37 -1.77 -0.20
N GLU A 196 20.22 -2.42 -0.22
CA GLU A 196 20.00 -3.67 -0.96
C GLU A 196 20.10 -3.46 -2.48
N ILE A 197 19.60 -2.33 -3.00
CA ILE A 197 19.50 -2.08 -4.45
C ILE A 197 20.50 -1.05 -4.97
N ALA A 198 21.07 -0.23 -4.10
CA ALA A 198 22.05 0.81 -4.44
C ALA A 198 23.01 1.07 -3.26
N PRO A 199 23.90 0.10 -2.94
CA PRO A 199 24.81 0.22 -1.79
C PRO A 199 25.78 1.40 -1.92
N ASP A 200 26.09 1.85 -3.14
CA ASP A 200 26.90 3.03 -3.43
C ASP A 200 26.25 4.35 -2.99
N LYS A 201 24.94 4.38 -2.82
CA LYS A 201 24.18 5.55 -2.34
C LYS A 201 24.07 5.63 -0.83
N VAL A 202 24.48 4.57 -0.11
CA VAL A 202 24.33 4.47 1.34
C VAL A 202 25.68 4.45 2.05
N PRO A 203 26.10 5.57 2.67
CA PRO A 203 27.34 5.61 3.44
C PRO A 203 27.28 4.65 4.63
N ARG A 204 28.33 3.87 4.86
CA ARG A 204 28.44 2.95 6.02
C ARG A 204 28.19 3.65 7.34
N ALA A 205 28.68 4.88 7.51
CA ALA A 205 28.44 5.68 8.69
C ALA A 205 26.95 6.03 8.92
N ALA A 206 26.15 6.14 7.85
CA ALA A 206 24.71 6.36 7.99
C ALA A 206 24.01 5.08 8.48
N LEU A 207 24.35 3.91 7.96
CA LEU A 207 23.85 2.63 8.45
C LEU A 207 24.21 2.39 9.92
N ALA A 208 25.43 2.72 10.32
CA ALA A 208 25.89 2.57 11.70
C ALA A 208 25.06 3.41 12.69
N ARG A 209 24.62 4.61 12.29
CA ARG A 209 23.81 5.49 13.14
C ARG A 209 22.38 4.98 13.39
N VAL A 210 21.85 4.16 12.51
CA VAL A 210 20.47 3.67 12.60
C VAL A 210 20.37 2.21 13.07
N THR A 211 21.45 1.63 13.57
CA THR A 211 21.48 0.21 14.04
C THR A 211 20.50 -0.07 15.17
N GLY A 212 20.18 0.93 16.00
CA GLY A 212 19.20 0.80 17.08
C GLY A 212 17.73 0.77 16.62
N GLN A 213 17.45 1.09 15.34
CA GLN A 213 16.09 1.05 14.82
C GLN A 213 15.74 -0.37 14.35
N VAL A 214 14.61 -0.90 14.86
CA VAL A 214 14.15 -2.26 14.54
C VAL A 214 13.51 -2.27 13.16
N VAL A 215 14.22 -2.85 12.20
CA VAL A 215 13.74 -3.04 10.82
C VAL A 215 14.12 -4.44 10.36
N LYS A 216 13.11 -5.26 10.05
CA LYS A 216 13.25 -6.67 9.66
C LYS A 216 12.87 -6.86 8.20
N ARG A 217 13.71 -7.54 7.43
CA ARG A 217 13.38 -7.97 6.06
C ARG A 217 12.29 -9.03 6.12
N ILE A 218 11.30 -8.91 5.26
CA ILE A 218 10.26 -9.90 5.02
C ILE A 218 10.69 -10.69 3.77
N VAL A 219 10.70 -12.00 3.90
CA VAL A 219 11.13 -12.91 2.80
C VAL A 219 9.94 -13.21 1.90
#